data_be2df8fbadeaadbc5ddfd1bb6c246fa3
#
_entry.id   be2df8fbadeaadbc5ddfd1bb6c246fa3
#
_cell.length_a   1.000
_cell.length_b   1.000
_cell.length_c   1.000
_cell.angle_alpha   90.00
_cell.angle_beta   90.00
_cell.angle_gamma   90.00
#
_symmetry.space_group_name_H-M   'P 1'
#
loop_
_entity.id
_entity.type
_entity.pdbx_description
1 polymer ?
#
loop_
_entity_poly.entity_id
_entity_poly.type
_entity_poly.pdbx_seq_one_letter_code
_entity_poly.pdbx_strand_id
1 'polypeptide(L)'
;MEQKGQNGQEQILVGIDVGSTTTKVAVMEAATGKVLFSDYTRHHSDQLQSVSRAVKLVKETLAGRSFLMAMTGSGAKHLSEELEIPYVQEVVANSIALKAMYGEIGTAIELGGQDAKIIFFQRDKRTGELQVADMRMNGSCAGGTGAFVDEIASLLKTPVEEFDALAAQGTTVY
;
A
#
# COMPACT_ATOMS: atom_id res chain seq x y z
N MET A 1 13.83 -22.44 7.39
CA MET A 1 15.10 -22.10 8.07
C MET A 1 14.84 -20.87 8.92
N GLU A 2 14.66 -21.07 10.22
CA GLU A 2 14.45 -19.99 11.17
C GLU A 2 15.78 -19.27 11.40
N GLN A 3 15.92 -18.05 10.88
CA GLN A 3 16.97 -17.15 11.35
C GLN A 3 16.48 -16.55 12.68
N LYS A 4 16.76 -17.22 13.79
CA LYS A 4 16.74 -16.60 15.11
C LYS A 4 17.81 -15.52 15.11
N GLY A 5 17.37 -14.25 15.07
CA GLY A 5 18.25 -13.11 15.34
C GLY A 5 18.89 -13.26 16.71
N GLN A 6 20.21 -13.17 16.73
CA GLN A 6 20.99 -13.06 17.95
C GLN A 6 20.65 -11.74 18.65
N ASN A 7 20.21 -11.81 19.85
CA ASN A 7 19.69 -10.82 20.80
C ASN A 7 18.16 -10.72 20.76
N GLY A 8 17.52 -11.01 21.89
CA GLY A 8 16.08 -11.00 22.13
C GLY A 8 15.34 -9.68 21.88
N GLN A 9 15.76 -8.87 20.93
CA GLN A 9 15.04 -7.72 20.42
C GLN A 9 14.04 -8.18 19.36
N GLU A 10 12.79 -7.83 19.55
CA GLU A 10 11.71 -8.03 18.57
C GLU A 10 12.10 -7.37 17.24
N GLN A 11 12.11 -8.15 16.17
CA GLN A 11 12.40 -7.66 14.83
C GLN A 11 11.28 -6.74 14.36
N ILE A 12 11.64 -5.50 13.99
CA ILE A 12 10.72 -4.50 13.44
C ILE A 12 10.85 -4.49 11.93
N LEU A 13 9.70 -4.45 11.26
CA LEU A 13 9.60 -4.32 9.81
C LEU A 13 8.97 -2.95 9.49
N VAL A 14 9.53 -2.29 8.47
CA VAL A 14 9.05 -1.01 7.95
C VAL A 14 8.77 -1.18 6.46
N GLY A 15 7.54 -0.90 6.05
CA GLY A 15 7.15 -0.83 4.65
C GLY A 15 6.83 0.61 4.25
N ILE A 16 7.35 1.06 3.10
CA ILE A 16 7.00 2.35 2.49
C ILE A 16 6.41 2.08 1.12
N ASP A 17 5.17 2.49 0.89
CA ASP A 17 4.51 2.46 -0.42
C ASP A 17 4.47 3.88 -1.00
N VAL A 18 5.15 4.08 -2.12
CA VAL A 18 5.14 5.33 -2.88
C VAL A 18 4.32 5.14 -4.14
N GLY A 19 3.06 5.48 -4.04
CA GLY A 19 2.14 5.46 -5.18
C GLY A 19 2.27 6.68 -6.08
N SER A 20 1.36 6.82 -7.04
CA SER A 20 1.31 7.96 -7.96
C SER A 20 0.90 9.28 -7.29
N THR A 21 0.13 9.23 -6.21
CA THR A 21 -0.42 10.42 -5.53
C THR A 21 -0.08 10.48 -4.05
N THR A 22 0.25 9.35 -3.43
CA THR A 22 0.39 9.22 -1.98
C THR A 22 1.62 8.42 -1.59
N THR A 23 2.17 8.74 -0.41
CA THR A 23 3.17 7.93 0.30
C THR A 23 2.53 7.38 1.56
N LYS A 24 2.69 6.08 1.77
CA LYS A 24 2.21 5.39 2.97
C LYS A 24 3.38 4.74 3.67
N VAL A 25 3.34 4.70 4.98
CA VAL A 25 4.33 3.96 5.78
C VAL A 25 3.61 3.10 6.81
N ALA A 26 4.12 1.90 7.02
CA ALA A 26 3.68 1.02 8.09
C ALA A 26 4.89 0.45 8.83
N VAL A 27 4.81 0.45 10.14
CA VAL A 27 5.80 -0.15 11.05
C VAL A 27 5.11 -1.27 11.80
N MET A 28 5.68 -2.48 11.78
CA MET A 28 5.06 -3.64 12.41
C MET A 28 6.08 -4.54 13.11
N GLU A 29 5.61 -5.27 14.10
CA GLU A 29 6.37 -6.37 14.71
C GLU A 29 6.34 -7.61 13.80
N ALA A 30 7.51 -8.14 13.46
CA ALA A 30 7.60 -9.31 12.58
C ALA A 30 6.95 -10.57 13.20
N ALA A 31 7.08 -10.75 14.52
CA ALA A 31 6.60 -11.93 15.22
C ALA A 31 5.08 -12.02 15.31
N THR A 32 4.40 -10.88 15.49
CA THR A 32 2.96 -10.82 15.74
C THR A 32 2.15 -10.29 14.57
N GLY A 33 2.79 -9.61 13.62
CA GLY A 33 2.12 -8.84 12.57
C GLY A 33 1.41 -7.58 13.07
N LYS A 34 1.61 -7.21 14.36
CA LYS A 34 0.97 -6.03 14.94
C LYS A 34 1.54 -4.76 14.32
N VAL A 35 0.67 -3.92 13.78
CA VAL A 35 1.04 -2.58 13.31
C VAL A 35 1.25 -1.67 14.51
N LEU A 36 2.45 -1.11 14.64
CA LEU A 36 2.87 -0.19 15.71
C LEU A 36 2.61 1.27 15.34
N PHE A 37 2.77 1.57 14.05
CA PHE A 37 2.61 2.91 13.52
C PHE A 37 2.23 2.82 12.04
N SER A 38 1.42 3.75 11.57
CA SER A 38 1.15 3.96 10.14
C SER A 38 0.90 5.43 9.85
N ASP A 39 1.30 5.87 8.66
CA ASP A 39 1.00 7.21 8.14
C ASP A 39 0.59 7.11 6.67
N TYR A 40 -0.28 8.03 6.26
CA TYR A 40 -0.78 8.14 4.90
C TYR A 40 -0.77 9.62 4.51
N THR A 41 0.03 9.98 3.52
CA THR A 41 0.24 11.38 3.14
C THR A 41 0.19 11.55 1.62
N ARG A 42 -0.50 12.59 1.13
CA ARG A 42 -0.39 13.04 -0.26
C ARG A 42 0.96 13.72 -0.48
N HIS A 43 1.68 13.33 -1.53
CA HIS A 43 3.01 13.90 -1.80
C HIS A 43 2.98 15.09 -2.78
N HIS A 44 1.84 15.43 -3.37
CA HIS A 44 1.71 16.57 -4.29
C HIS A 44 2.82 16.64 -5.35
N SER A 45 3.19 15.50 -5.93
CA SER A 45 4.30 15.28 -6.87
C SER A 45 5.71 15.45 -6.29
N ASP A 46 5.88 15.70 -5.00
CA ASP A 46 7.18 15.70 -4.30
C ASP A 46 7.37 14.40 -3.51
N GLN A 47 7.67 13.33 -4.24
CA GLN A 47 7.84 11.99 -3.68
C GLN A 47 9.05 11.92 -2.75
N LEU A 48 10.18 12.55 -3.12
CA LEU A 48 11.41 12.52 -2.34
C LEU A 48 11.22 13.16 -0.96
N GLN A 49 10.59 14.34 -0.91
CA GLN A 49 10.31 15.01 0.36
C GLN A 49 9.37 14.16 1.22
N SER A 50 8.36 13.55 0.61
CA SER A 50 7.39 12.70 1.31
C SER A 50 8.04 11.44 1.90
N VAL A 51 8.94 10.77 1.15
CA VAL A 51 9.71 9.63 1.64
C VAL A 51 10.67 10.05 2.76
N SER A 52 11.37 11.18 2.58
CA SER A 52 12.26 11.71 3.62
C SER A 52 11.51 11.97 4.93
N ARG A 53 10.31 12.56 4.84
CA ARG A 53 9.42 12.75 6.00
C ARG A 53 9.02 11.42 6.63
N ALA A 54 8.60 10.43 5.82
CA ALA A 54 8.21 9.11 6.31
C ALA A 54 9.37 8.42 7.07
N VAL A 55 10.57 8.43 6.51
CA VAL A 55 11.77 7.87 7.17
C VAL A 55 12.09 8.60 8.48
N LYS A 56 11.93 9.93 8.52
CA LYS A 56 12.13 10.70 9.75
C LYS A 56 11.13 10.28 10.83
N LEU A 57 9.85 10.20 10.49
CA LEU A 57 8.80 9.74 11.40
C LEU A 57 9.07 8.33 11.94
N VAL A 58 9.52 7.40 11.08
CA VAL A 58 9.92 6.05 11.48
C VAL A 58 11.05 6.09 12.51
N LYS A 59 12.12 6.87 12.26
CA LYS A 59 13.25 7.00 13.16
C LYS A 59 12.84 7.58 14.52
N GLU A 60 11.98 8.59 14.53
CA GLU A 60 11.44 9.20 15.76
C GLU A 60 10.57 8.20 16.53
N THR A 61 9.68 7.47 15.83
CA THR A 61 8.80 6.46 16.42
C THR A 61 9.58 5.31 17.04
N LEU A 62 10.63 4.85 16.37
CA LEU A 62 11.41 3.69 16.81
C LEU A 62 12.49 4.02 17.84
N ALA A 63 12.77 5.29 18.11
CA ALA A 63 13.69 5.73 19.20
C ALA A 63 15.02 4.95 19.23
N GLY A 64 15.65 4.72 18.09
CA GLY A 64 16.93 4.03 17.96
C GLY A 64 16.86 2.49 17.92
N ARG A 65 15.66 1.89 17.89
CA ARG A 65 15.49 0.44 17.64
C ARG A 65 15.94 0.10 16.22
N SER A 66 16.55 -1.06 16.05
CA SER A 66 16.90 -1.59 14.72
C SER A 66 15.66 -2.08 13.99
N PHE A 67 15.61 -1.90 12.67
CA PHE A 67 14.51 -2.35 11.83
C PHE A 67 15.00 -2.77 10.43
N LEU A 68 14.21 -3.60 9.76
CA LEU A 68 14.36 -3.87 8.33
C LEU A 68 13.35 -3.03 7.56
N MET A 69 13.76 -2.49 6.42
CA MET A 69 12.91 -1.64 5.59
C MET A 69 12.84 -2.18 4.17
N ALA A 70 11.67 -2.03 3.55
CA ALA A 70 11.48 -2.24 2.12
C ALA A 70 10.55 -1.17 1.54
N MET A 71 10.67 -0.93 0.25
CA MET A 71 9.83 0.00 -0.49
C MET A 71 9.01 -0.72 -1.56
N THR A 72 7.82 -0.22 -1.83
CA THR A 72 6.93 -0.66 -2.90
C THR A 72 6.18 0.53 -3.51
N GLY A 73 5.40 0.29 -4.52
CA GLY A 73 4.60 1.30 -5.22
C GLY A 73 5.21 1.76 -6.53
N SER A 74 4.36 2.32 -7.40
CA SER A 74 4.74 2.74 -8.77
C SER A 74 5.80 3.85 -8.80
N GLY A 75 5.86 4.71 -7.77
CA GLY A 75 6.85 5.78 -7.62
C GLY A 75 8.12 5.40 -6.86
N ALA A 76 8.17 4.19 -6.28
CA ALA A 76 9.23 3.84 -5.34
C ALA A 76 10.54 3.35 -5.99
N LYS A 77 10.50 2.80 -7.21
CA LYS A 77 11.62 2.05 -7.78
C LYS A 77 12.91 2.88 -7.83
N HIS A 78 12.86 4.08 -8.40
CA HIS A 78 14.03 4.95 -8.50
C HIS A 78 14.53 5.41 -7.13
N LEU A 79 13.62 5.80 -6.24
CA LEU A 79 13.97 6.20 -4.87
C LEU A 79 14.59 5.06 -4.06
N SER A 80 14.14 3.83 -4.26
CA SER A 80 14.68 2.65 -3.60
C SER A 80 16.14 2.37 -3.99
N GLU A 81 16.48 2.58 -5.27
CA GLU A 81 17.83 2.48 -5.80
C GLU A 81 18.75 3.58 -5.21
N GLU A 82 18.29 4.83 -5.18
CA GLU A 82 19.06 5.95 -4.62
C GLU A 82 19.29 5.84 -3.10
N LEU A 83 18.30 5.31 -2.38
CA LEU A 83 18.34 5.18 -0.93
C LEU A 83 18.90 3.83 -0.46
N GLU A 84 19.29 2.96 -1.38
CA GLU A 84 19.77 1.59 -1.11
C GLU A 84 18.78 0.77 -0.24
N ILE A 85 17.47 1.00 -0.43
CA ILE A 85 16.39 0.28 0.26
C ILE A 85 15.85 -0.80 -0.68
N PRO A 86 15.68 -2.06 -0.25
CA PRO A 86 15.10 -3.11 -1.08
C PRO A 86 13.74 -2.74 -1.65
N TYR A 87 13.56 -2.94 -2.95
CA TYR A 87 12.28 -2.73 -3.64
C TYR A 87 11.53 -4.05 -3.79
N VAL A 88 10.26 -4.04 -3.47
CA VAL A 88 9.31 -5.14 -3.70
C VAL A 88 8.27 -4.67 -4.71
N GLN A 89 8.06 -5.43 -5.77
CA GLN A 89 7.04 -5.11 -6.76
C GLN A 89 5.65 -5.07 -6.10
N GLU A 90 4.85 -4.08 -6.44
CA GLU A 90 3.55 -3.78 -5.82
C GLU A 90 2.59 -4.98 -5.78
N VAL A 91 2.46 -5.71 -6.91
CA VAL A 91 1.61 -6.91 -6.96
C VAL A 91 2.10 -8.02 -6.03
N VAL A 92 3.42 -8.15 -5.89
CA VAL A 92 4.02 -9.13 -4.96
C VAL A 92 3.75 -8.73 -3.51
N ALA A 93 3.95 -7.45 -3.18
CA ALA A 93 3.68 -6.91 -1.84
C ALA A 93 2.21 -7.09 -1.46
N ASN A 94 1.27 -6.71 -2.35
CA ASN A 94 -0.17 -6.90 -2.17
C ASN A 94 -0.54 -8.38 -1.98
N SER A 95 0.02 -9.27 -2.81
CA SER A 95 -0.27 -10.70 -2.71
C SER A 95 0.20 -11.30 -1.38
N ILE A 96 1.38 -10.90 -0.89
CA ILE A 96 1.90 -11.35 0.40
C ILE A 96 0.98 -10.86 1.53
N ALA A 97 0.63 -9.57 1.52
CA ALA A 97 -0.23 -8.98 2.54
C ALA A 97 -1.61 -9.63 2.58
N LEU A 98 -2.25 -9.79 1.43
CA LEU A 98 -3.58 -10.39 1.31
C LEU A 98 -3.60 -11.85 1.80
N LYS A 99 -2.58 -12.64 1.44
CA LYS A 99 -2.43 -14.02 1.93
C LYS A 99 -2.27 -14.08 3.45
N ALA A 100 -1.48 -13.17 4.01
CA ALA A 100 -1.25 -13.12 5.46
C ALA A 100 -2.50 -12.69 6.24
N MET A 101 -3.30 -11.77 5.68
CA MET A 101 -4.45 -11.19 6.38
C MET A 101 -5.74 -12.01 6.22
N TYR A 102 -5.95 -12.65 5.07
CA TYR A 102 -7.26 -13.20 4.72
C TYR A 102 -7.27 -14.72 4.50
N GLY A 103 -6.13 -15.39 4.43
CA GLY A 103 -6.03 -16.85 4.33
C GLY A 103 -6.72 -17.46 3.09
N GLU A 104 -8.03 -17.21 2.92
CA GLU A 104 -8.83 -17.61 1.76
C GLU A 104 -9.40 -16.39 1.04
N ILE A 105 -8.90 -16.13 -0.16
CA ILE A 105 -9.33 -15.03 -1.00
C ILE A 105 -9.40 -15.49 -2.45
N GLY A 106 -10.48 -15.19 -3.16
CA GLY A 106 -10.63 -15.48 -4.59
C GLY A 106 -10.26 -14.31 -5.47
N THR A 107 -10.57 -13.09 -5.03
CA THR A 107 -10.34 -11.87 -5.82
C THR A 107 -10.06 -10.70 -4.90
N ALA A 108 -9.11 -9.86 -5.29
CA ALA A 108 -8.87 -8.56 -4.69
C ALA A 108 -9.03 -7.46 -5.75
N ILE A 109 -9.64 -6.35 -5.35
CA ILE A 109 -9.76 -5.14 -6.17
C ILE A 109 -8.99 -4.04 -5.45
N GLU A 110 -7.98 -3.51 -6.12
CA GLU A 110 -7.20 -2.37 -5.66
C GLU A 110 -7.61 -1.13 -6.46
N LEU A 111 -7.98 -0.07 -5.77
CA LEU A 111 -8.28 1.23 -6.36
C LEU A 111 -7.18 2.19 -5.97
N GLY A 112 -6.22 2.40 -6.88
CA GLY A 112 -5.13 3.33 -6.70
C GLY A 112 -5.51 4.77 -7.09
N GLY A 113 -4.50 5.67 -7.04
CA GLY A 113 -4.68 7.07 -7.47
C GLY A 113 -4.89 7.21 -8.98
N GLN A 114 -4.20 6.42 -9.78
CA GLN A 114 -4.29 6.46 -11.25
C GLN A 114 -4.70 5.13 -11.87
N ASP A 115 -4.42 4.01 -11.20
CA ASP A 115 -4.68 2.67 -11.69
C ASP A 115 -5.71 1.95 -10.82
N ALA A 116 -6.52 1.10 -11.44
CA ALA A 116 -7.33 0.11 -10.77
C ALA A 116 -6.86 -1.28 -11.18
N LYS A 117 -6.69 -2.18 -10.22
CA LYS A 117 -6.20 -3.55 -10.46
C LYS A 117 -7.18 -4.56 -9.89
N ILE A 118 -7.42 -5.63 -10.63
CA ILE A 118 -8.14 -6.81 -10.15
C ILE A 118 -7.15 -7.96 -10.14
N ILE A 119 -6.94 -8.57 -8.99
CA ILE A 119 -6.04 -9.70 -8.78
C ILE A 119 -6.90 -10.93 -8.48
N PHE A 120 -6.77 -11.95 -9.31
CA PHE A 120 -7.45 -13.23 -9.12
C PHE A 120 -6.49 -14.23 -8.46
N PHE A 121 -6.97 -14.90 -7.44
CA PHE A 121 -6.22 -15.91 -6.71
C PHE A 121 -6.77 -17.30 -6.97
N GLN A 122 -5.90 -18.29 -6.95
CA GLN A 122 -6.25 -19.70 -6.98
C GLN A 122 -5.33 -20.50 -6.05
N ARG A 123 -5.78 -21.67 -5.62
CA ARG A 123 -4.90 -22.59 -4.91
C ARG A 123 -4.13 -23.45 -5.91
N ASP A 124 -2.82 -23.53 -5.72
CA ASP A 124 -2.01 -24.52 -6.43
C ASP A 124 -2.50 -25.93 -6.07
N LYS A 125 -2.83 -26.73 -7.09
CA LYS A 125 -3.42 -28.07 -6.89
C LYS A 125 -2.47 -29.04 -6.20
N ARG A 126 -1.15 -28.80 -6.29
CA ARG A 126 -0.12 -29.68 -5.76
C ARG A 126 0.29 -29.28 -4.33
N THR A 127 0.46 -27.99 -4.07
CA THR A 127 0.94 -27.47 -2.78
C THR A 127 -0.19 -27.00 -1.87
N GLY A 128 -1.37 -26.71 -2.41
CA GLY A 128 -2.47 -26.08 -1.69
C GLY A 128 -2.25 -24.58 -1.40
N GLU A 129 -1.11 -24.03 -1.80
CA GLU A 129 -0.77 -22.64 -1.54
C GLU A 129 -1.60 -21.69 -2.42
N LEU A 130 -1.99 -20.56 -1.83
CA LEU A 130 -2.65 -19.49 -2.54
C LEU A 130 -1.65 -18.77 -3.45
N GLN A 131 -1.96 -18.64 -4.73
CA GLN A 131 -1.13 -17.95 -5.71
C GLN A 131 -1.97 -17.03 -6.60
N VAL A 132 -1.33 -16.03 -7.21
CA VAL A 132 -1.96 -15.17 -8.22
C VAL A 132 -2.18 -16.00 -9.49
N ALA A 133 -3.44 -16.07 -9.92
CA ALA A 133 -3.82 -16.78 -11.15
C ALA A 133 -3.83 -15.84 -12.36
N ASP A 134 -4.34 -14.63 -12.18
CA ASP A 134 -4.46 -13.61 -13.23
C ASP A 134 -4.47 -12.22 -12.58
N MET A 135 -4.09 -11.20 -13.33
CA MET A 135 -4.16 -9.82 -12.92
C MET A 135 -4.59 -8.96 -14.10
N ARG A 136 -5.54 -8.08 -13.86
CA ARG A 136 -6.00 -7.11 -14.85
C ARG A 136 -5.89 -5.70 -14.28
N MET A 137 -5.47 -4.78 -15.13
CA MET A 137 -5.41 -3.35 -14.81
C MET A 137 -6.33 -2.61 -15.78
N ASN A 138 -6.87 -1.47 -15.34
CA ASN A 138 -7.49 -0.56 -16.28
C ASN A 138 -6.43 -0.07 -17.29
N GLY A 139 -6.89 0.28 -18.48
CA GLY A 139 -6.03 0.85 -19.52
C GLY A 139 -5.53 2.25 -19.18
N SER A 140 -5.39 3.09 -20.19
CA SER A 140 -4.87 4.47 -20.04
C SER A 140 -5.87 5.48 -19.45
N CYS A 141 -7.04 5.05 -18.97
CA CYS A 141 -8.07 5.93 -18.42
C CYS A 141 -8.07 5.86 -16.89
N ALA A 142 -8.02 7.01 -16.23
CA ALA A 142 -8.16 7.14 -14.78
C ALA A 142 -9.58 6.85 -14.23
N GLY A 143 -10.53 6.51 -15.09
CA GLY A 143 -11.91 6.19 -14.70
C GLY A 143 -11.98 5.07 -13.65
N GLY A 144 -12.73 5.31 -12.58
CA GLY A 144 -12.82 4.39 -11.45
C GLY A 144 -11.64 4.42 -10.48
N THR A 145 -10.82 5.46 -10.52
CA THR A 145 -9.64 5.62 -9.67
C THR A 145 -9.76 6.85 -8.77
N GLY A 146 -8.82 7.03 -7.83
CA GLY A 146 -8.78 8.19 -6.95
C GLY A 146 -8.67 9.52 -7.71
N ALA A 147 -7.92 9.56 -8.82
CA ALA A 147 -7.80 10.77 -9.65
C ALA A 147 -9.16 11.16 -10.27
N PHE A 148 -9.99 10.21 -10.68
CA PHE A 148 -11.34 10.49 -11.16
C PHE A 148 -12.22 11.06 -10.05
N VAL A 149 -12.15 10.51 -8.85
CA VAL A 149 -12.89 11.03 -7.69
C VAL A 149 -12.47 12.46 -7.36
N ASP A 150 -11.15 12.75 -7.37
CA ASP A 150 -10.61 14.10 -7.16
C ASP A 150 -11.07 15.09 -8.23
N GLU A 151 -11.15 14.65 -9.50
CA GLU A 151 -11.65 15.48 -10.61
C GLU A 151 -13.14 15.81 -10.41
N ILE A 152 -13.96 14.83 -10.08
CA ILE A 152 -15.39 15.05 -9.79
C ILE A 152 -15.57 15.97 -8.59
N ALA A 153 -14.78 15.79 -7.52
CA ALA A 153 -14.81 16.68 -6.36
C ALA A 153 -14.51 18.13 -6.73
N SER A 154 -13.52 18.33 -7.59
CA SER A 154 -13.16 19.65 -8.11
C SER A 154 -14.28 20.27 -8.95
N LEU A 155 -14.89 19.50 -9.85
CA LEU A 155 -16.00 19.96 -10.69
C LEU A 155 -17.23 20.35 -9.86
N LEU A 156 -17.54 19.55 -8.85
CA LEU A 156 -18.68 19.79 -7.94
C LEU A 156 -18.35 20.85 -6.88
N LYS A 157 -17.08 21.26 -6.75
CA LYS A 157 -16.59 22.14 -5.66
C LYS A 157 -16.95 21.62 -4.29
N THR A 158 -16.89 20.30 -4.13
CA THR A 158 -17.25 19.57 -2.91
C THR A 158 -16.04 18.75 -2.45
N PRO A 159 -15.61 18.87 -1.19
CA PRO A 159 -14.56 18.01 -0.64
C PRO A 159 -14.93 16.52 -0.74
N VAL A 160 -13.96 15.66 -1.02
CA VAL A 160 -14.18 14.20 -1.14
C VAL A 160 -14.75 13.62 0.17
N GLU A 161 -14.34 14.16 1.30
CA GLU A 161 -14.79 13.76 2.64
C GLU A 161 -16.31 13.95 2.85
N GLU A 162 -16.95 14.82 2.05
CA GLU A 162 -18.39 15.08 2.12
C GLU A 162 -19.21 14.16 1.19
N PHE A 163 -18.57 13.38 0.32
CA PHE A 163 -19.28 12.58 -0.69
C PHE A 163 -20.23 11.56 -0.09
N ASP A 164 -19.82 10.85 0.96
CA ASP A 164 -20.68 9.87 1.63
C ASP A 164 -21.93 10.51 2.21
N ALA A 165 -21.78 11.67 2.85
CA ALA A 165 -22.89 12.39 3.45
C ALA A 165 -23.87 12.93 2.39
N LEU A 166 -23.35 13.36 1.23
CA LEU A 166 -24.17 13.79 0.10
C LEU A 166 -24.85 12.61 -0.59
N ALA A 167 -24.14 11.52 -0.80
CA ALA A 167 -24.69 10.30 -1.42
C ALA A 167 -25.83 9.72 -0.58
N ALA A 168 -25.74 9.77 0.75
CA ALA A 168 -26.79 9.32 1.66
C ALA A 168 -28.10 10.13 1.54
N GLN A 169 -28.07 11.34 0.99
CA GLN A 169 -29.24 12.17 0.73
C GLN A 169 -29.88 11.88 -0.64
N GLY A 170 -29.22 11.12 -1.47
CA GLY A 170 -29.72 10.73 -2.79
C GLY A 170 -30.92 9.81 -2.68
N THR A 171 -31.95 10.10 -3.46
CA THR A 171 -33.20 9.30 -3.52
C THR A 171 -33.28 8.45 -4.79
N THR A 172 -32.40 8.67 -5.74
CA THR A 172 -32.39 7.99 -7.05
C THR A 172 -31.02 7.37 -7.30
N VAL A 173 -31.03 6.11 -7.68
CA VAL A 173 -29.83 5.38 -8.16
C VAL A 173 -30.01 5.12 -9.65
N TYR A 174 -29.03 5.48 -10.46
CA TYR A 174 -29.05 5.34 -11.92
C TYR A 174 -28.31 4.06 -12.34
#